data_fce577c09cf4f8fc528ec93c4e7617a7
#
_entry.id   fce577c09cf4f8fc528ec93c4e7617a7
#
_cell.length_a   1.000
_cell.length_b   1.000
_cell.length_c   1.000
_cell.angle_alpha   90.00
_cell.angle_beta   90.00
_cell.angle_gamma   90.00
#
_symmetry.space_group_name_H-M   'P 1'
#
loop_
_entity.id
_entity.type
_entity.pdbx_description
1 polymer ?
#
loop_
_entity_poly.entity_id
_entity_poly.type
_entity_poly.pdbx_seq_one_letter_code
_entity_poly.pdbx_strand_id
1 'polypeptide(L)'
;MEGSWASDVLLENSKRRLDRLGYFKEVEFETVPVPGEADKIDVNFTVEEEFSGSIAGSLGYGAYGFSLGANYSESNAFGTGNSVSIGINSSDYQTNVRFNFFDPYFTIDGIGLGYGAYYTSSDYSAFNASAYSTDSVGFSSNLSLPIDEIKQLGLSVALDQTKLKTDAFSSQQLLEYVNSEGDTQNSITLGASWTRNTLD
;
A
#
# COMPACT_ATOMS: atom_id res chain seq x y z
N MET A 1 -10.89 17.92 -19.54
CA MET A 1 -12.22 17.90 -20.18
C MET A 1 -12.80 19.31 -20.40
N GLU A 2 -12.31 20.31 -19.71
CA GLU A 2 -12.73 21.70 -19.97
C GLU A 2 -12.47 22.07 -21.44
N GLY A 3 -13.45 22.69 -22.08
CA GLY A 3 -13.38 23.07 -23.50
C GLY A 3 -13.48 21.94 -24.53
N SER A 4 -13.75 20.71 -24.12
CA SER A 4 -14.00 19.58 -25.00
C SER A 4 -15.50 19.33 -25.24
N TRP A 5 -15.85 18.54 -26.27
CA TRP A 5 -17.23 18.13 -26.50
C TRP A 5 -17.74 17.30 -25.31
N ALA A 6 -18.97 17.64 -24.86
CA ALA A 6 -19.66 16.87 -23.84
C ALA A 6 -19.97 15.45 -24.35
N SER A 7 -19.74 14.47 -23.49
CA SER A 7 -20.03 13.07 -23.77
C SER A 7 -20.50 12.39 -22.48
N ASP A 8 -21.69 11.83 -22.51
CA ASP A 8 -22.28 11.13 -21.37
C ASP A 8 -21.37 9.97 -20.91
N VAL A 9 -20.73 9.27 -21.86
CA VAL A 9 -19.77 8.20 -21.54
C VAL A 9 -18.58 8.71 -20.75
N LEU A 10 -18.05 9.90 -21.09
CA LEU A 10 -16.92 10.49 -20.36
C LEU A 10 -17.35 11.00 -18.99
N LEU A 11 -18.54 11.53 -18.83
CA LEU A 11 -19.09 11.99 -17.57
C LEU A 11 -19.34 10.81 -16.63
N GLU A 12 -19.95 9.74 -17.12
CA GLU A 12 -20.14 8.49 -16.37
C GLU A 12 -18.81 7.84 -15.97
N ASN A 13 -17.81 7.85 -16.82
CA ASN A 13 -16.48 7.38 -16.49
C ASN A 13 -15.83 8.25 -15.40
N SER A 14 -16.03 9.55 -15.44
CA SER A 14 -15.54 10.47 -14.40
C SER A 14 -16.21 10.20 -13.05
N LYS A 15 -17.54 10.00 -13.05
CA LYS A 15 -18.28 9.59 -11.85
C LYS A 15 -17.71 8.29 -11.28
N ARG A 16 -17.59 7.24 -12.12
CA ARG A 16 -17.04 5.94 -11.69
C ARG A 16 -15.61 6.03 -11.15
N ARG A 17 -14.79 6.93 -11.69
CA ARG A 17 -13.44 7.16 -11.15
C ARG A 17 -13.50 7.76 -9.75
N LEU A 18 -14.39 8.72 -9.51
CA LEU A 18 -14.59 9.30 -8.17
C LEU A 18 -15.14 8.26 -7.19
N ASP A 19 -16.14 7.47 -7.58
CA ASP A 19 -16.70 6.38 -6.75
C ASP A 19 -15.63 5.36 -6.36
N ARG A 20 -14.69 5.03 -7.25
CA ARG A 20 -13.60 4.07 -6.98
C ARG A 20 -12.54 4.58 -6.01
N LEU A 21 -12.50 5.87 -5.69
CA LEU A 21 -11.55 6.41 -4.72
C LEU A 21 -11.84 5.94 -3.30
N GLY A 22 -13.11 5.54 -3.01
CA GLY A 22 -13.50 4.90 -1.74
C GLY A 22 -13.55 5.83 -0.54
N TYR A 23 -13.56 7.14 -0.74
CA TYR A 23 -13.76 8.16 0.31
C TYR A 23 -14.93 9.08 0.02
N PHE A 24 -15.75 8.75 -1.00
CA PHE A 24 -17.05 9.36 -1.24
C PHE A 24 -18.14 8.31 -1.05
N LYS A 25 -19.16 8.65 -0.28
CA LYS A 25 -20.35 7.84 -0.07
C LYS A 25 -21.27 7.90 -1.28
N GLU A 26 -21.35 9.08 -1.90
CA GLU A 26 -22.19 9.36 -3.06
C GLU A 26 -21.51 10.37 -3.96
N VAL A 27 -21.55 10.11 -5.25
CA VAL A 27 -21.08 11.02 -6.29
C VAL A 27 -22.20 11.20 -7.31
N GLU A 28 -22.66 12.43 -7.49
CA GLU A 28 -23.65 12.78 -8.50
C GLU A 28 -23.08 13.84 -9.43
N PHE A 29 -23.62 13.94 -10.64
CA PHE A 29 -23.34 15.04 -11.52
C PHE A 29 -24.61 15.54 -12.21
N GLU A 30 -24.65 16.82 -12.46
CA GLU A 30 -25.70 17.47 -13.24
C GLU A 30 -25.09 18.34 -14.35
N THR A 31 -25.83 18.46 -15.45
CA THR A 31 -25.43 19.31 -16.56
C THR A 31 -26.37 20.50 -16.64
N VAL A 32 -25.81 21.71 -16.61
CA VAL A 32 -26.58 22.96 -16.65
C VAL A 32 -26.21 23.75 -17.89
N PRO A 33 -27.16 24.17 -18.76
CA PRO A 33 -26.86 25.03 -19.89
C PRO A 33 -26.29 26.39 -19.44
N VAL A 34 -25.25 26.84 -20.11
CA VAL A 34 -24.65 28.16 -19.79
C VAL A 34 -25.54 29.27 -20.34
N PRO A 35 -26.01 30.23 -19.52
CA PRO A 35 -26.85 31.31 -19.97
C PRO A 35 -26.17 32.17 -21.03
N GLY A 36 -26.80 32.29 -22.20
CA GLY A 36 -26.31 33.08 -23.33
C GLY A 36 -25.38 32.35 -24.29
N GLU A 37 -25.01 31.10 -24.02
CA GLU A 37 -24.17 30.26 -24.89
C GLU A 37 -24.87 28.93 -25.16
N ALA A 38 -25.54 28.81 -26.33
CA ALA A 38 -26.40 27.68 -26.67
C ALA A 38 -25.62 26.35 -26.90
N ASP A 39 -24.32 26.41 -27.07
CA ASP A 39 -23.43 25.29 -27.37
C ASP A 39 -22.54 24.86 -26.18
N LYS A 40 -22.78 25.46 -24.99
CA LYS A 40 -22.00 25.15 -23.79
C LYS A 40 -22.87 24.67 -22.65
N ILE A 41 -22.30 23.75 -21.86
CA ILE A 41 -22.87 23.25 -20.62
C ILE A 41 -21.82 23.32 -19.51
N ASP A 42 -22.29 23.64 -18.32
CA ASP A 42 -21.52 23.43 -17.08
C ASP A 42 -21.84 22.04 -16.53
N VAL A 43 -20.82 21.36 -16.03
CA VAL A 43 -20.97 20.06 -15.35
C VAL A 43 -20.59 20.24 -13.89
N ASN A 44 -21.58 20.09 -13.01
CA ASN A 44 -21.41 20.18 -11.57
C ASN A 44 -21.35 18.79 -10.96
N PHE A 45 -20.24 18.43 -10.33
CA PHE A 45 -20.15 17.23 -9.52
C PHE A 45 -20.45 17.56 -8.06
N THR A 46 -21.42 16.85 -7.49
CA THR A 46 -21.75 16.90 -6.07
C THR A 46 -21.26 15.63 -5.41
N VAL A 47 -20.49 15.75 -4.33
CA VAL A 47 -19.94 14.63 -3.60
C VAL A 47 -20.32 14.68 -2.13
N GLU A 48 -20.64 13.53 -1.55
CA GLU A 48 -20.79 13.35 -0.10
C GLU A 48 -19.58 12.57 0.40
N GLU A 49 -18.78 13.18 1.29
CA GLU A 49 -17.59 12.53 1.83
C GLU A 49 -17.98 11.46 2.86
N GLU A 50 -17.21 10.38 2.90
CA GLU A 50 -17.31 9.32 3.89
C GLU A 50 -16.03 9.25 4.73
N PHE A 51 -16.12 8.60 5.89
CA PHE A 51 -14.94 8.34 6.71
C PHE A 51 -13.98 7.41 5.95
N SER A 52 -12.83 7.94 5.61
CA SER A 52 -11.78 7.25 4.85
C SER A 52 -10.77 6.51 5.75
N GLY A 53 -10.82 6.76 7.07
CA GLY A 53 -9.92 6.19 8.05
C GLY A 53 -10.51 4.99 8.81
N SER A 54 -9.68 4.00 9.10
CA SER A 54 -10.03 2.85 9.92
C SER A 54 -8.93 2.50 10.91
N ILE A 55 -9.34 2.06 12.12
CA ILE A 55 -8.45 1.52 13.14
C ILE A 55 -8.93 0.12 13.47
N ALA A 56 -8.03 -0.85 13.42
CA ALA A 56 -8.31 -2.23 13.80
C ALA A 56 -7.31 -2.71 14.84
N GLY A 57 -7.81 -3.41 15.85
CA GLY A 57 -6.99 -4.13 16.83
C GLY A 57 -7.25 -5.63 16.74
N SER A 58 -6.25 -6.44 17.00
CA SER A 58 -6.36 -7.90 17.05
C SER A 58 -5.65 -8.50 18.25
N LEU A 59 -6.25 -9.51 18.83
CA LEU A 59 -5.68 -10.34 19.89
C LEU A 59 -5.79 -11.79 19.45
N GLY A 60 -4.73 -12.55 19.63
CA GLY A 60 -4.72 -13.96 19.29
C GLY A 60 -3.90 -14.78 20.27
N TYR A 61 -4.21 -16.06 20.35
CA TYR A 61 -3.42 -17.07 21.05
C TYR A 61 -3.36 -18.34 20.19
N GLY A 62 -2.18 -18.87 19.98
CA GLY A 62 -1.97 -20.02 19.12
C GLY A 62 -0.69 -20.79 19.41
N ALA A 63 -0.26 -21.61 18.47
CA ALA A 63 0.96 -22.42 18.60
C ALA A 63 2.22 -21.56 18.87
N TYR A 64 2.19 -20.29 18.45
CA TYR A 64 3.26 -19.33 18.60
C TYR A 64 3.04 -18.33 19.76
N GLY A 65 2.26 -18.75 20.78
CA GLY A 65 1.98 -17.96 21.95
C GLY A 65 0.92 -16.88 21.74
N PHE A 66 1.05 -15.81 22.50
CA PHE A 66 0.14 -14.68 22.46
C PHE A 66 0.54 -13.70 21.35
N SER A 67 -0.45 -13.17 20.64
CA SER A 67 -0.23 -12.17 19.60
C SER A 67 -1.15 -10.96 19.78
N LEU A 68 -0.60 -9.79 19.49
CA LEU A 68 -1.28 -8.51 19.58
C LEU A 68 -0.98 -7.71 18.32
N GLY A 69 -2.03 -7.13 17.73
CA GLY A 69 -1.88 -6.29 16.53
C GLY A 69 -2.71 -5.03 16.62
N ALA A 70 -2.21 -3.99 15.96
CA ALA A 70 -2.92 -2.76 15.71
C ALA A 70 -2.63 -2.29 14.28
N ASN A 71 -3.65 -1.82 13.60
CA ASN A 71 -3.51 -1.28 12.25
C ASN A 71 -4.34 0.00 12.14
N TYR A 72 -3.73 1.03 11.56
CA TYR A 72 -4.38 2.25 11.12
C TYR A 72 -4.27 2.36 9.61
N SER A 73 -5.36 2.71 8.95
CA SER A 73 -5.39 2.93 7.51
C SER A 73 -6.27 4.14 7.21
N GLU A 74 -5.79 5.02 6.36
CA GLU A 74 -6.46 6.21 5.89
C GLU A 74 -6.34 6.29 4.38
N SER A 75 -7.44 6.35 3.64
CA SER A 75 -7.43 6.37 2.18
C SER A 75 -7.46 7.80 1.59
N ASN A 76 -7.70 8.80 2.42
CA ASN A 76 -7.70 10.21 2.01
C ASN A 76 -6.96 11.09 3.03
N ALA A 77 -5.68 10.79 3.24
CA ALA A 77 -4.87 11.47 4.24
C ALA A 77 -4.85 12.98 4.00
N PHE A 78 -5.32 13.74 5.00
CA PHE A 78 -5.43 15.20 4.97
C PHE A 78 -6.26 15.76 3.80
N GLY A 79 -7.17 14.98 3.21
CA GLY A 79 -7.98 15.41 2.06
C GLY A 79 -7.22 15.49 0.74
N THR A 80 -6.04 14.85 0.64
CA THR A 80 -5.18 14.92 -0.55
C THR A 80 -5.41 13.79 -1.55
N GLY A 81 -6.28 12.83 -1.23
CA GLY A 81 -6.47 11.61 -2.02
C GLY A 81 -5.34 10.57 -1.83
N ASN A 82 -4.35 10.87 -1.00
CA ASN A 82 -3.25 9.94 -0.70
C ASN A 82 -3.65 8.95 0.38
N SER A 83 -3.20 7.71 0.26
CA SER A 83 -3.43 6.72 1.30
C SER A 83 -2.21 6.51 2.18
N VAL A 84 -2.46 6.30 3.47
CA VAL A 84 -1.45 5.99 4.49
C VAL A 84 -1.90 4.79 5.29
N SER A 85 -1.01 3.84 5.54
CA SER A 85 -1.28 2.77 6.50
C SER A 85 -0.08 2.50 7.40
N ILE A 86 -0.37 2.25 8.68
CA ILE A 86 0.61 1.89 9.70
C ILE A 86 0.10 0.66 10.40
N GLY A 87 0.92 -0.38 10.47
CA GLY A 87 0.59 -1.63 11.15
C GLY A 87 1.71 -2.03 12.11
N ILE A 88 1.31 -2.54 13.28
CA ILE A 88 2.19 -3.20 14.22
C ILE A 88 1.57 -4.52 14.62
N ASN A 89 2.35 -5.59 14.57
CA ASN A 89 1.98 -6.90 15.07
C ASN A 89 3.14 -7.42 15.91
N SER A 90 2.83 -7.91 17.08
CA SER A 90 3.81 -8.49 18.01
C SER A 90 3.31 -9.82 18.54
N SER A 91 4.17 -10.80 18.58
CA SER A 91 3.97 -12.10 19.21
C SER A 91 5.22 -12.49 19.99
N ASP A 92 5.18 -13.63 20.68
CA ASP A 92 6.30 -14.11 21.48
C ASP A 92 7.57 -14.35 20.64
N TYR A 93 7.40 -14.59 19.32
CA TYR A 93 8.53 -14.87 18.44
C TYR A 93 8.83 -13.79 17.40
N GLN A 94 7.88 -12.91 17.11
CA GLN A 94 8.05 -11.92 16.03
C GLN A 94 7.36 -10.60 16.35
N THR A 95 8.07 -9.52 16.10
CA THR A 95 7.50 -8.17 16.03
C THR A 95 7.66 -7.64 14.61
N ASN A 96 6.57 -7.14 14.02
CA ASN A 96 6.57 -6.53 12.69
C ASN A 96 5.92 -5.15 12.78
N VAL A 97 6.62 -4.15 12.26
CA VAL A 97 6.10 -2.79 12.07
C VAL A 97 6.15 -2.47 10.59
N ARG A 98 5.07 -1.91 10.06
CA ARG A 98 4.95 -1.59 8.65
C ARG A 98 4.32 -0.22 8.45
N PHE A 99 4.87 0.51 7.50
CA PHE A 99 4.35 1.78 7.02
C PHE A 99 4.18 1.71 5.50
N ASN A 100 3.06 2.21 4.97
CA ASN A 100 2.87 2.38 3.54
C ASN A 100 2.23 3.74 3.28
N PHE A 101 2.65 4.35 2.20
CA PHE A 101 2.10 5.56 1.62
C PHE A 101 1.86 5.32 0.13
N PHE A 102 0.76 5.84 -0.41
CA PHE A 102 0.47 5.75 -1.84
C PHE A 102 -0.24 7.02 -2.30
N ASP A 103 0.30 7.64 -3.34
CA ASP A 103 -0.29 8.75 -4.09
C ASP A 103 -0.80 8.20 -5.43
N PRO A 104 -2.12 8.09 -5.65
CA PRO A 104 -2.68 7.55 -6.88
C PRO A 104 -2.56 8.50 -8.07
N TYR A 105 -2.31 9.79 -7.81
CA TYR A 105 -2.24 10.84 -8.83
C TYR A 105 -0.94 11.65 -8.71
N PHE A 106 0.18 10.97 -8.47
CA PHE A 106 1.51 11.59 -8.45
C PHE A 106 1.79 12.40 -9.74
N THR A 107 1.22 11.97 -10.85
CA THR A 107 1.17 12.76 -12.09
C THR A 107 -0.27 13.00 -12.51
N ILE A 108 -0.49 14.06 -13.32
CA ILE A 108 -1.81 14.42 -13.85
C ILE A 108 -2.43 13.33 -14.75
N ASP A 109 -1.58 12.46 -15.31
CA ASP A 109 -2.00 11.33 -16.15
C ASP A 109 -2.41 10.10 -15.32
N GLY A 110 -2.39 10.20 -13.97
CA GLY A 110 -2.81 9.14 -13.06
C GLY A 110 -1.74 8.09 -12.81
N ILE A 111 -0.47 8.41 -13.00
CA ILE A 111 0.61 7.54 -12.52
C ILE A 111 0.63 7.62 -11.00
N GLY A 112 0.45 6.47 -10.35
CA GLY A 112 0.53 6.36 -8.90
C GLY A 112 1.95 6.06 -8.44
N LEU A 113 2.32 6.61 -7.27
CA LEU A 113 3.61 6.40 -6.63
C LEU A 113 3.41 5.96 -5.18
N GLY A 114 4.00 4.83 -4.82
CA GLY A 114 3.96 4.29 -3.46
C GLY A 114 5.33 4.16 -2.83
N TYR A 115 5.33 4.27 -1.50
CA TYR A 115 6.48 4.00 -0.65
C TYR A 115 6.07 3.07 0.47
N GLY A 116 6.94 2.12 0.80
CA GLY A 116 6.78 1.22 1.92
C GLY A 116 8.05 1.17 2.75
N ALA A 117 7.89 1.03 4.06
CA ALA A 117 8.99 0.73 4.97
C ALA A 117 8.52 -0.31 5.98
N TYR A 118 9.41 -1.21 6.36
CA TYR A 118 9.09 -2.18 7.40
C TYR A 118 10.30 -2.50 8.27
N TYR A 119 9.99 -2.93 9.49
CA TYR A 119 10.93 -3.56 10.39
C TYR A 119 10.33 -4.85 10.91
N THR A 120 11.10 -5.92 10.87
CA THR A 120 10.71 -7.23 11.42
C THR A 120 11.83 -7.77 12.28
N SER A 121 11.51 -8.10 13.51
CA SER A 121 12.41 -8.83 14.42
C SER A 121 11.80 -10.19 14.71
N SER A 122 12.55 -11.26 14.48
CA SER A 122 12.09 -12.64 14.69
C SER A 122 13.07 -13.40 15.56
N ASP A 123 12.57 -13.98 16.65
CA ASP A 123 13.35 -14.83 17.56
C ASP A 123 12.90 -16.29 17.41
N TYR A 124 13.71 -17.07 16.68
CA TYR A 124 13.44 -18.49 16.44
C TYR A 124 13.82 -19.38 17.62
N SER A 125 14.55 -18.84 18.61
CA SER A 125 14.90 -19.56 19.82
C SER A 125 13.72 -19.68 20.79
N ALA A 126 12.75 -18.77 20.72
CA ALA A 126 11.58 -18.75 21.58
C ALA A 126 10.76 -20.05 21.54
N PHE A 127 10.87 -20.85 20.46
CA PHE A 127 10.14 -22.12 20.29
C PHE A 127 11.06 -23.34 20.15
N ASN A 128 12.33 -23.23 20.55
CA ASN A 128 13.33 -24.28 20.35
C ASN A 128 13.46 -24.76 18.89
N ALA A 129 13.08 -23.92 17.94
CA ALA A 129 13.17 -24.25 16.51
C ALA A 129 14.61 -24.11 16.03
N SER A 130 15.32 -23.07 16.47
CA SER A 130 16.73 -22.82 16.15
C SER A 130 17.28 -21.71 17.04
N ALA A 131 18.53 -21.82 17.47
CA ALA A 131 19.16 -20.85 18.34
C ALA A 131 19.72 -19.66 17.54
N TYR A 132 18.85 -18.88 16.92
CA TYR A 132 19.19 -17.62 16.25
C TYR A 132 17.99 -16.67 16.18
N SER A 133 18.25 -15.41 15.93
CA SER A 133 17.23 -14.41 15.64
C SER A 133 17.63 -13.57 14.44
N THR A 134 16.65 -12.91 13.82
CA THR A 134 16.87 -12.01 12.69
C THR A 134 16.19 -10.68 12.90
N ASP A 135 16.88 -9.61 12.54
CA ASP A 135 16.30 -8.29 12.38
C ASP A 135 16.35 -7.90 10.90
N SER A 136 15.21 -7.57 10.33
CA SER A 136 15.10 -7.14 8.95
C SER A 136 14.50 -5.74 8.87
N VAL A 137 15.09 -4.88 8.06
CA VAL A 137 14.56 -3.58 7.70
C VAL A 137 14.50 -3.48 6.19
N GLY A 138 13.42 -2.98 5.67
CA GLY A 138 13.26 -2.81 4.23
C GLY A 138 12.57 -1.51 3.86
N PHE A 139 12.89 -1.03 2.68
CA PHE A 139 12.26 0.09 2.03
C PHE A 139 11.88 -0.29 0.61
N SER A 140 10.70 0.09 0.18
CA SER A 140 10.20 -0.17 -1.18
C SER A 140 9.60 1.07 -1.81
N SER A 141 9.68 1.12 -3.13
CA SER A 141 8.93 2.08 -3.94
C SER A 141 8.24 1.34 -5.07
N ASN A 142 7.04 1.75 -5.39
CA ASN A 142 6.26 1.18 -6.48
C ASN A 142 5.62 2.28 -7.33
N LEU A 143 5.64 2.06 -8.64
CA LEU A 143 4.93 2.86 -9.64
C LEU A 143 3.75 2.07 -10.17
N SER A 144 2.64 2.74 -10.31
CA SER A 144 1.39 2.23 -10.86
C SER A 144 1.07 3.03 -12.13
N LEU A 145 1.13 2.38 -13.28
CA LEU A 145 0.98 3.01 -14.60
C LEU A 145 -0.35 2.54 -15.21
N PRO A 146 -1.39 3.38 -15.21
CA PRO A 146 -2.64 3.06 -15.89
C PRO A 146 -2.40 3.07 -17.41
N ILE A 147 -2.76 1.99 -18.09
CA ILE A 147 -2.66 1.89 -19.55
C ILE A 147 -4.01 2.23 -20.17
N ASP A 148 -5.08 1.71 -19.58
CA ASP A 148 -6.47 2.05 -19.87
C ASP A 148 -7.35 1.84 -18.62
N GLU A 149 -8.68 2.00 -18.75
CA GLU A 149 -9.61 1.91 -17.61
C GLU A 149 -9.61 0.54 -16.90
N ILE A 150 -9.12 -0.50 -17.56
CA ILE A 150 -9.13 -1.87 -17.05
C ILE A 150 -7.73 -2.49 -16.93
N LYS A 151 -6.68 -1.82 -17.45
CA LYS A 151 -5.31 -2.37 -17.45
C LYS A 151 -4.32 -1.45 -16.75
N GLN A 152 -3.46 -2.05 -15.97
CA GLN A 152 -2.44 -1.37 -15.18
C GLN A 152 -1.15 -2.16 -15.21
N LEU A 153 -0.03 -1.46 -15.35
CA LEU A 153 1.32 -1.98 -15.17
C LEU A 153 1.87 -1.49 -13.84
N GLY A 154 2.35 -2.39 -13.01
CA GLY A 154 3.06 -2.08 -11.78
C GLY A 154 4.56 -2.34 -11.94
N LEU A 155 5.38 -1.42 -11.46
CA LEU A 155 6.83 -1.59 -11.34
C LEU A 155 7.22 -1.35 -9.90
N SER A 156 8.12 -2.15 -9.34
CA SER A 156 8.56 -1.98 -7.96
C SER A 156 10.04 -2.24 -7.79
N VAL A 157 10.62 -1.56 -6.80
CA VAL A 157 11.95 -1.81 -6.29
C VAL A 157 11.87 -1.89 -4.76
N ALA A 158 12.54 -2.89 -4.20
CA ALA A 158 12.70 -3.01 -2.75
C ALA A 158 14.18 -3.21 -2.40
N LEU A 159 14.57 -2.61 -1.29
CA LEU A 159 15.89 -2.71 -0.69
C LEU A 159 15.69 -3.28 0.71
N ASP A 160 16.31 -4.41 1.00
CA ASP A 160 16.16 -5.10 2.26
C ASP A 160 17.53 -5.36 2.87
N GLN A 161 17.62 -5.17 4.18
CA GLN A 161 18.77 -5.57 4.99
C GLN A 161 18.28 -6.49 6.08
N THR A 162 18.90 -7.67 6.19
CA THR A 162 18.63 -8.64 7.24
C THR A 162 19.90 -8.89 8.03
N LYS A 163 19.82 -8.68 9.33
CA LYS A 163 20.89 -9.00 10.28
C LYS A 163 20.56 -10.30 11.02
N LEU A 164 21.47 -11.24 10.91
CA LEU A 164 21.41 -12.52 11.59
C LEU A 164 22.16 -12.43 12.92
N LYS A 165 21.49 -12.78 14.01
CA LYS A 165 22.07 -12.82 15.36
C LYS A 165 22.18 -14.27 15.82
N THR A 166 23.36 -14.69 16.18
CA THR A 166 23.67 -16.04 16.70
C THR A 166 23.97 -15.97 18.16
N ASP A 167 23.79 -17.08 18.86
CA ASP A 167 24.17 -17.26 20.25
C ASP A 167 25.07 -18.51 20.44
N ALA A 168 25.43 -18.83 21.71
CA ALA A 168 26.29 -19.96 22.04
C ALA A 168 25.68 -21.35 21.69
N PHE A 169 24.37 -21.41 21.42
CA PHE A 169 23.66 -22.65 21.07
C PHE A 169 23.35 -22.74 19.59
N SER A 170 23.76 -21.75 18.81
CA SER A 170 23.60 -21.75 17.36
C SER A 170 24.34 -22.93 16.72
N SER A 171 23.80 -23.46 15.61
CA SER A 171 24.45 -24.57 14.91
C SER A 171 25.82 -24.15 14.36
N GLN A 172 26.76 -25.10 14.33
CA GLN A 172 28.11 -24.85 13.81
C GLN A 172 28.09 -24.34 12.38
N GLN A 173 27.20 -24.86 11.54
CA GLN A 173 27.01 -24.41 10.15
C GLN A 173 26.61 -22.94 10.06
N LEU A 174 25.76 -22.47 10.97
CA LEU A 174 25.31 -21.07 11.03
C LEU A 174 26.46 -20.17 11.51
N LEU A 175 27.22 -20.59 12.50
CA LEU A 175 28.39 -19.85 12.97
C LEU A 175 29.49 -19.76 11.90
N GLU A 176 29.74 -20.84 11.15
CA GLU A 176 30.65 -20.85 10.02
C GLU A 176 30.19 -19.93 8.92
N TYR A 177 28.89 -19.93 8.61
CA TYR A 177 28.29 -19.02 7.63
C TYR A 177 28.48 -17.55 8.03
N VAL A 178 28.14 -17.18 9.26
CA VAL A 178 28.30 -15.80 9.76
C VAL A 178 29.79 -15.39 9.77
N ASN A 179 30.71 -16.30 10.09
CA ASN A 179 32.13 -16.03 10.06
C ASN A 179 32.70 -15.84 8.65
N SER A 180 32.12 -16.49 7.62
CA SER A 180 32.61 -16.43 6.24
C SER A 180 31.96 -15.31 5.43
N GLU A 181 30.64 -15.10 5.58
CA GLU A 181 29.83 -14.18 4.76
C GLU A 181 29.39 -12.93 5.55
N GLY A 182 29.58 -12.92 6.86
CA GLY A 182 29.11 -11.86 7.75
C GLY A 182 27.69 -12.09 8.29
N ASP A 183 27.30 -11.26 9.23
CA ASP A 183 26.01 -11.33 9.92
C ASP A 183 24.90 -10.53 9.20
N THR A 184 25.25 -9.77 8.19
CA THR A 184 24.34 -8.83 7.52
C THR A 184 24.23 -9.12 6.04
N GLN A 185 23.01 -9.32 5.58
CA GLN A 185 22.69 -9.54 4.17
C GLN A 185 21.87 -8.36 3.63
N ASN A 186 22.23 -7.92 2.43
CA ASN A 186 21.49 -6.90 1.69
C ASN A 186 20.91 -7.53 0.42
N SER A 187 19.66 -7.22 0.12
CA SER A 187 19.01 -7.65 -1.12
C SER A 187 18.33 -6.51 -1.84
N ILE A 188 18.27 -6.62 -3.16
CA ILE A 188 17.53 -5.73 -4.04
C ILE A 188 16.54 -6.59 -4.81
N THR A 189 15.26 -6.25 -4.70
CA THR A 189 14.20 -6.94 -5.42
C THR A 189 13.59 -6.00 -6.44
N LEU A 190 13.52 -6.43 -7.69
CA LEU A 190 12.81 -5.74 -8.76
C LEU A 190 11.56 -6.52 -9.11
N GLY A 191 10.45 -5.83 -9.23
CA GLY A 191 9.16 -6.44 -9.55
C GLY A 191 8.49 -5.74 -10.73
N ALA A 192 7.80 -6.53 -11.55
CA ALA A 192 6.87 -6.05 -12.56
C ALA A 192 5.58 -6.86 -12.48
N SER A 193 4.44 -6.18 -12.53
CA SER A 193 3.13 -6.80 -12.49
C SER A 193 2.24 -6.23 -13.57
N TRP A 194 1.38 -7.08 -14.10
CA TRP A 194 0.35 -6.69 -15.04
C TRP A 194 -1.01 -7.06 -14.46
N THR A 195 -1.88 -6.09 -14.36
CA THR A 195 -3.24 -6.30 -13.85
C THR A 195 -4.25 -5.93 -14.92
N ARG A 196 -5.25 -6.80 -15.11
CA ARG A 196 -6.44 -6.52 -15.90
C ARG A 196 -7.67 -6.77 -15.04
N ASN A 197 -8.44 -5.70 -14.81
CA ASN A 197 -9.69 -5.76 -14.07
C ASN A 197 -10.86 -5.63 -15.05
N THR A 198 -11.68 -6.67 -15.15
CA THR A 198 -12.87 -6.73 -16.02
C THR A 198 -14.16 -6.83 -15.19
N LEU A 199 -14.07 -6.63 -13.89
CA LEU A 199 -15.23 -6.59 -13.00
C LEU A 199 -15.82 -5.18 -13.04
N ASP A 200 -17.06 -5.09 -13.50
CA ASP A 200 -17.89 -3.89 -13.44
C ASP A 200 -18.46 -3.68 -12.04
#